data_dc9b33c63b5a3b5ce47757228387eac4
#
_entry.id   dc9b33c63b5a3b5ce47757228387eac4
#
_cell.length_a   1.000
_cell.length_b   1.000
_cell.length_c   1.000
_cell.angle_alpha   90.00
_cell.angle_beta   90.00
_cell.angle_gamma   90.00
#
_symmetry.space_group_name_H-M   'P 1'
#
loop_
_entity.id
_entity.type
_entity.pdbx_description
1 polymer ?
#
loop_
_entity_poly.entity_id
_entity_poly.type
_entity_poly.pdbx_seq_one_letter_code
_entity_poly.pdbx_strand_id
1 'polypeptide(L)'
;SEYASQEMPDVDVSLRGAASIARRLQDPLAELVKIDPKSIGVGQYQHDVNQSELARTLGTVVEDCVNSVGVDLNTASVPLLSRVSGLSASVAKAVVRWREANGAFKNRKQLMDVAGLGAKTFEQSAGFLRIRGGDNPLDMTGVHPETYPVVEQIMEKTGKPVAELMGRADMLKTLKPELFANEKFGVITVKDILGELEKPGRDPRPDFKVARFNDGVEDIKDLKEGMILEGTVSNVAQFGAFVDLGVHQDGLVHVSQLAHKFVNDAREVVKTGDIVRVKVMEVDVERKRIGLSMKLDAAPRQSGDRGPRDNRFEGAGRGYQQPQRRAPEPAQQSAMASAFAKLQQAKGR
;
A
#
# COMPACT_ATOMS: atom_id res chain seq x y z
N SER A 1 -9.07 14.29 17.01
CA SER A 1 -8.88 15.47 16.15
C SER A 1 -10.17 16.30 16.10
N GLU A 2 -10.05 17.58 15.77
CA GLU A 2 -11.21 18.46 15.57
C GLU A 2 -12.16 17.90 14.48
N TYR A 3 -11.59 17.40 13.40
CA TYR A 3 -12.36 16.79 12.32
C TYR A 3 -13.18 15.58 12.81
N ALA A 4 -12.59 14.68 13.61
CA ALA A 4 -13.33 13.54 14.14
C ALA A 4 -14.47 13.96 15.10
N SER A 5 -14.29 15.07 15.81
CA SER A 5 -15.35 15.64 16.67
C SER A 5 -16.49 16.26 15.84
N GLN A 6 -16.18 16.85 14.71
CA GLN A 6 -17.20 17.38 13.79
C GLN A 6 -17.94 16.25 13.03
N GLU A 7 -17.23 15.18 12.65
CA GLU A 7 -17.81 14.05 11.91
C GLU A 7 -18.69 13.15 12.81
N MET A 8 -18.33 13.01 14.05
CA MET A 8 -19.01 12.13 15.02
C MET A 8 -19.19 12.84 16.37
N PRO A 9 -20.00 13.90 16.47
CA PRO A 9 -20.08 14.72 17.67
C PRO A 9 -20.61 13.95 18.89
N ASP A 10 -21.56 13.06 18.69
CA ASP A 10 -22.26 12.31 19.74
C ASP A 10 -21.57 10.99 20.12
N VAL A 11 -20.40 10.69 19.52
CA VAL A 11 -19.66 9.46 19.77
C VAL A 11 -18.48 9.71 20.70
N ASP A 12 -18.27 8.85 21.69
CA ASP A 12 -17.11 8.92 22.59
C ASP A 12 -15.78 8.85 21.83
N VAL A 13 -14.75 9.50 22.34
CA VAL A 13 -13.43 9.62 21.69
C VAL A 13 -12.81 8.27 21.38
N SER A 14 -12.92 7.30 22.28
CA SER A 14 -12.39 5.93 22.07
C SER A 14 -13.15 5.20 20.96
N LEU A 15 -14.46 5.35 20.91
CA LEU A 15 -15.29 4.77 19.86
C LEU A 15 -15.07 5.41 18.50
N ARG A 16 -14.74 6.71 18.44
CA ARG A 16 -14.32 7.37 17.18
C ARG A 16 -13.07 6.71 16.60
N GLY A 17 -12.10 6.37 17.47
CA GLY A 17 -10.89 5.64 17.08
C GLY A 17 -11.22 4.26 16.52
N ALA A 18 -12.08 3.50 17.19
CA ALA A 18 -12.53 2.18 16.72
C ALA A 18 -13.28 2.26 15.40
N ALA A 19 -14.17 3.23 15.22
CA ALA A 19 -14.86 3.48 13.96
C ALA A 19 -13.90 3.80 12.80
N SER A 20 -12.87 4.62 13.06
CA SER A 20 -11.83 4.93 12.07
C SER A 20 -11.04 3.68 11.66
N ILE A 21 -10.67 2.82 12.61
CA ILE A 21 -9.97 1.55 12.31
C ILE A 21 -10.86 0.62 11.47
N ALA A 22 -12.14 0.49 11.80
CA ALA A 22 -13.07 -0.33 11.04
C ALA A 22 -13.28 0.20 9.61
N ARG A 23 -13.39 1.52 9.44
CA ARG A 23 -13.52 2.16 8.11
C ARG A 23 -12.29 1.95 7.24
N ARG A 24 -11.08 1.86 7.81
CA ARG A 24 -9.86 1.54 7.05
C ARG A 24 -9.92 0.17 6.39
N LEU A 25 -10.66 -0.76 6.99
CA LEU A 25 -10.86 -2.07 6.38
C LEU A 25 -11.78 -2.00 5.17
N GLN A 26 -12.76 -1.08 5.18
CA GLN A 26 -13.70 -0.91 4.07
C GLN A 26 -13.08 -0.10 2.91
N ASP A 27 -12.50 1.05 3.22
CA ASP A 27 -11.79 1.91 2.27
C ASP A 27 -10.61 2.59 2.96
N PRO A 28 -9.40 1.99 2.88
CA PRO A 28 -8.22 2.52 3.54
C PRO A 28 -7.87 3.92 3.06
N LEU A 29 -8.01 4.22 1.76
CA LEU A 29 -7.64 5.52 1.21
C LEU A 29 -8.55 6.64 1.74
N ALA A 30 -9.86 6.42 1.74
CA ALA A 30 -10.85 7.40 2.21
C ALA A 30 -10.64 7.78 3.68
N GLU A 31 -10.14 6.86 4.50
CA GLU A 31 -9.91 7.10 5.92
C GLU A 31 -8.48 7.61 6.22
N LEU A 32 -7.46 7.07 5.54
CA LEU A 32 -6.07 7.46 5.78
C LEU A 32 -5.76 8.89 5.34
N VAL A 33 -6.44 9.43 4.34
CA VAL A 33 -6.29 10.84 3.93
C VAL A 33 -6.64 11.86 5.03
N LYS A 34 -7.37 11.43 6.07
CA LYS A 34 -7.71 12.24 7.26
C LYS A 34 -6.54 12.40 8.24
N ILE A 35 -5.47 11.65 8.05
CA ILE A 35 -4.31 11.57 8.95
C ILE A 35 -3.09 12.14 8.21
N ASP A 36 -2.26 12.92 8.90
CA ASP A 36 -0.97 13.33 8.35
C ASP A 36 -0.10 12.09 8.08
N PRO A 37 0.36 11.87 6.84
CA PRO A 37 1.18 10.70 6.48
C PRO A 37 2.41 10.52 7.37
N LYS A 38 3.02 11.58 7.86
CA LYS A 38 4.16 11.52 8.80
C LYS A 38 3.80 10.88 10.12
N SER A 39 2.54 11.00 10.56
CA SER A 39 2.04 10.40 11.80
C SER A 39 1.84 8.89 11.69
N ILE A 40 1.68 8.37 10.48
CA ILE A 40 1.56 6.92 10.22
C ILE A 40 2.94 6.27 10.22
N GLY A 41 3.98 7.02 9.84
CA GLY A 41 5.33 6.53 9.65
C GLY A 41 5.58 6.11 8.20
N VAL A 42 6.56 6.78 7.57
CA VAL A 42 6.88 6.57 6.14
C VAL A 42 8.28 6.00 5.93
N GLY A 43 9.06 5.87 6.99
CA GLY A 43 10.38 5.28 6.92
C GLY A 43 11.20 5.46 8.20
N GLN A 44 12.19 4.62 8.39
CA GLN A 44 13.06 4.62 9.57
C GLN A 44 13.78 5.97 9.77
N TYR A 45 14.18 6.61 8.67
CA TYR A 45 14.97 7.86 8.68
C TYR A 45 14.12 9.10 8.37
N GLN A 46 12.81 9.04 8.58
CA GLN A 46 11.92 10.18 8.27
C GLN A 46 12.29 11.46 9.05
N HIS A 47 12.91 11.34 10.22
CA HIS A 47 13.31 12.48 11.04
C HIS A 47 14.65 13.11 10.62
N ASP A 48 15.44 12.41 9.81
CA ASP A 48 16.75 12.85 9.35
C ASP A 48 16.71 13.66 8.05
N VAL A 49 15.55 13.71 7.40
CA VAL A 49 15.34 14.46 6.15
C VAL A 49 14.68 15.82 6.40
N ASN A 50 14.72 16.70 5.40
CA ASN A 50 14.04 18.00 5.47
C ASN A 50 12.51 17.80 5.60
N GLN A 51 11.95 18.25 6.73
CA GLN A 51 10.54 18.00 7.08
C GLN A 51 9.55 18.73 6.15
N SER A 52 9.91 19.87 5.61
CA SER A 52 9.07 20.65 4.68
C SER A 52 8.99 19.97 3.31
N GLU A 53 10.11 19.47 2.82
CA GLU A 53 10.17 18.73 1.56
C GLU A 53 9.48 17.37 1.69
N LEU A 54 9.68 16.67 2.81
CA LEU A 54 8.99 15.42 3.11
C LEU A 54 7.47 15.63 3.09
N ALA A 55 6.96 16.65 3.79
CA ALA A 55 5.54 16.94 3.83
C ALA A 55 4.97 17.25 2.44
N ARG A 56 5.69 18.03 1.63
CA ARG A 56 5.29 18.37 0.25
C ARG A 56 5.26 17.13 -0.64
N THR A 57 6.30 16.32 -0.60
CA THR A 57 6.40 15.10 -1.42
C THR A 57 5.31 14.09 -1.04
N LEU A 58 5.09 13.87 0.26
CA LEU A 58 4.01 13.00 0.73
C LEU A 58 2.63 13.53 0.32
N GLY A 59 2.43 14.86 0.36
CA GLY A 59 1.21 15.50 -0.13
C GLY A 59 0.96 15.18 -1.60
N THR A 60 1.98 15.34 -2.46
CA THR A 60 1.90 15.01 -3.88
C THR A 60 1.58 13.52 -4.11
N VAL A 61 2.26 12.62 -3.41
CA VAL A 61 2.00 11.17 -3.53
C VAL A 61 0.56 10.83 -3.14
N VAL A 62 0.03 11.44 -2.07
CA VAL A 62 -1.37 11.22 -1.66
C VAL A 62 -2.33 11.74 -2.72
N GLU A 63 -2.08 12.91 -3.30
CA GLU A 63 -2.89 13.47 -4.39
C GLU A 63 -2.86 12.57 -5.63
N ASP A 64 -1.69 12.09 -6.05
CA ASP A 64 -1.54 11.17 -7.17
C ASP A 64 -2.31 9.86 -6.93
N CYS A 65 -2.22 9.28 -5.73
CA CYS A 65 -2.97 8.08 -5.36
C CYS A 65 -4.48 8.31 -5.39
N VAL A 66 -4.96 9.42 -4.84
CA VAL A 66 -6.40 9.76 -4.82
C VAL A 66 -6.93 9.95 -6.24
N ASN A 67 -6.20 10.69 -7.08
CA ASN A 67 -6.62 10.96 -8.45
C ASN A 67 -6.58 9.70 -9.33
N SER A 68 -5.60 8.82 -9.14
CA SER A 68 -5.51 7.55 -9.88
C SER A 68 -6.64 6.57 -9.55
N VAL A 69 -7.07 6.51 -8.29
CA VAL A 69 -8.22 5.70 -7.85
C VAL A 69 -9.54 6.32 -8.29
N GLY A 70 -9.62 7.65 -8.26
CA GLY A 70 -10.87 8.41 -8.43
C GLY A 70 -11.71 8.42 -7.15
N VAL A 71 -12.58 9.41 -7.06
CA VAL A 71 -13.34 9.71 -5.83
C VAL A 71 -14.83 9.68 -6.10
N ASP A 72 -15.58 8.90 -5.33
CA ASP A 72 -17.04 8.92 -5.39
C ASP A 72 -17.59 10.22 -4.80
N LEU A 73 -18.24 11.02 -5.64
CA LEU A 73 -18.73 12.36 -5.30
C LEU A 73 -19.81 12.33 -4.21
N ASN A 74 -20.58 11.24 -4.15
CA ASN A 74 -21.72 11.12 -3.25
C ASN A 74 -21.33 10.59 -1.85
N THR A 75 -20.20 9.92 -1.72
CA THR A 75 -19.77 9.34 -0.44
C THR A 75 -18.53 10.00 0.15
N ALA A 76 -17.74 10.72 -0.66
CA ALA A 76 -16.47 11.29 -0.24
C ALA A 76 -16.61 12.33 0.88
N SER A 77 -15.65 12.29 1.79
CA SER A 77 -15.46 13.28 2.85
C SER A 77 -14.74 14.54 2.35
N VAL A 78 -14.85 15.64 3.09
CA VAL A 78 -14.11 16.88 2.75
C VAL A 78 -12.60 16.65 2.63
N PRO A 79 -11.90 15.93 3.55
CA PRO A 79 -10.49 15.63 3.39
C PRO A 79 -10.15 14.86 2.12
N LEU A 80 -11.00 13.91 1.70
CA LEU A 80 -10.78 13.16 0.47
C LEU A 80 -10.98 14.04 -0.76
N LEU A 81 -12.07 14.80 -0.82
CA LEU A 81 -12.35 15.73 -1.91
C LEU A 81 -11.26 16.80 -2.08
N SER A 82 -10.68 17.28 -0.97
CA SER A 82 -9.60 18.29 -1.02
C SER A 82 -8.27 17.76 -1.59
N ARG A 83 -8.16 16.47 -1.83
CA ARG A 83 -7.01 15.83 -2.51
C ARG A 83 -7.25 15.63 -4.01
N VAL A 84 -8.46 15.88 -4.48
CA VAL A 84 -8.76 15.84 -5.91
C VAL A 84 -8.17 17.06 -6.60
N SER A 85 -7.51 16.84 -7.73
CA SER A 85 -6.92 17.91 -8.53
C SER A 85 -7.93 18.99 -8.86
N GLY A 86 -7.57 20.24 -8.68
CA GLY A 86 -8.43 21.39 -8.92
C GLY A 86 -9.39 21.74 -7.78
N LEU A 87 -9.60 20.88 -6.77
CA LEU A 87 -10.49 21.18 -5.64
C LEU A 87 -9.70 21.75 -4.45
N SER A 88 -10.00 23.00 -4.10
CA SER A 88 -9.52 23.57 -2.83
C SER A 88 -10.37 23.05 -1.64
N ALA A 89 -9.83 23.16 -0.43
CA ALA A 89 -10.57 22.77 0.79
C ALA A 89 -11.91 23.52 0.95
N SER A 90 -12.00 24.78 0.49
CA SER A 90 -13.25 25.55 0.51
C SER A 90 -14.26 25.01 -0.47
N VAL A 91 -13.85 24.64 -1.68
CA VAL A 91 -14.73 24.04 -2.70
C VAL A 91 -15.15 22.63 -2.26
N ALA A 92 -14.25 21.82 -1.68
CA ALA A 92 -14.58 20.52 -1.12
C ALA A 92 -15.70 20.61 -0.05
N LYS A 93 -15.61 21.60 0.85
CA LYS A 93 -16.69 21.89 1.81
C LYS A 93 -17.98 22.31 1.13
N ALA A 94 -17.91 23.11 0.06
CA ALA A 94 -19.09 23.54 -0.68
C ALA A 94 -19.78 22.36 -1.41
N VAL A 95 -19.01 21.43 -1.95
CA VAL A 95 -19.54 20.19 -2.56
C VAL A 95 -20.33 19.37 -1.53
N VAL A 96 -19.77 19.16 -0.34
CA VAL A 96 -20.47 18.40 0.71
C VAL A 96 -21.76 19.12 1.16
N ARG A 97 -21.71 20.43 1.38
CA ARG A 97 -22.89 21.23 1.74
C ARG A 97 -23.97 21.17 0.66
N TRP A 98 -23.57 21.25 -0.62
CA TRP A 98 -24.52 21.16 -1.73
C TRP A 98 -25.21 19.80 -1.72
N ARG A 99 -24.47 18.71 -1.52
CA ARG A 99 -24.99 17.35 -1.42
C ARG A 99 -25.96 17.18 -0.24
N GLU A 100 -25.63 17.77 0.91
CA GLU A 100 -26.51 17.74 2.11
C GLU A 100 -27.82 18.51 1.86
N ALA A 101 -27.77 19.60 1.11
CA ALA A 101 -28.94 20.43 0.85
C ALA A 101 -29.82 19.91 -0.31
N ASN A 102 -29.22 19.32 -1.35
CA ASN A 102 -29.91 18.98 -2.62
C ASN A 102 -30.02 17.45 -2.85
N GLY A 103 -29.38 16.64 -1.99
CA GLY A 103 -29.27 15.21 -2.18
C GLY A 103 -28.08 14.80 -3.04
N ALA A 104 -28.03 13.53 -3.40
CA ALA A 104 -26.94 12.96 -4.19
C ALA A 104 -26.83 13.60 -5.59
N PHE A 105 -25.60 13.82 -6.05
CA PHE A 105 -25.33 14.21 -7.43
C PHE A 105 -25.77 13.09 -8.39
N LYS A 106 -26.51 13.48 -9.42
CA LYS A 106 -27.00 12.57 -10.47
C LYS A 106 -26.11 12.58 -11.71
N ASN A 107 -25.41 13.67 -11.95
CA ASN A 107 -24.48 13.81 -13.05
C ASN A 107 -23.37 14.83 -12.70
N ARG A 108 -22.23 14.74 -13.40
CA ARG A 108 -21.08 15.62 -13.19
C ARG A 108 -21.38 17.10 -13.47
N LYS A 109 -22.35 17.41 -14.36
CA LYS A 109 -22.69 18.80 -14.69
C LYS A 109 -23.24 19.58 -13.49
N GLN A 110 -23.89 18.91 -12.54
CA GLN A 110 -24.38 19.51 -11.30
C GLN A 110 -23.25 20.08 -10.42
N LEU A 111 -21.99 19.71 -10.65
CA LEU A 111 -20.85 20.35 -9.99
C LEU A 111 -20.79 21.85 -10.30
N MET A 112 -21.27 22.29 -11.45
CA MET A 112 -21.30 23.70 -11.82
C MET A 112 -22.28 24.53 -10.96
N ASP A 113 -23.20 23.87 -10.26
CA ASP A 113 -24.16 24.50 -9.34
C ASP A 113 -23.54 24.70 -7.94
N VAL A 114 -22.34 24.15 -7.70
CA VAL A 114 -21.64 24.28 -6.42
C VAL A 114 -20.95 25.63 -6.31
N ALA A 115 -21.21 26.34 -5.23
CA ALA A 115 -20.61 27.64 -4.97
C ALA A 115 -19.07 27.59 -4.98
N GLY A 116 -18.44 28.42 -5.78
CA GLY A 116 -16.99 28.50 -5.92
C GLY A 116 -16.38 27.48 -6.89
N LEU A 117 -17.17 26.62 -7.52
CA LEU A 117 -16.73 25.68 -8.53
C LEU A 117 -17.04 26.26 -9.93
N GLY A 118 -16.05 26.94 -10.52
CA GLY A 118 -16.17 27.49 -11.88
C GLY A 118 -15.75 26.49 -12.97
N ALA A 119 -15.90 26.91 -14.23
CA ALA A 119 -15.57 26.08 -15.40
C ALA A 119 -14.15 25.49 -15.36
N LYS A 120 -13.14 26.29 -14.99
CA LYS A 120 -11.75 25.84 -14.89
C LYS A 120 -11.56 24.75 -13.82
N THR A 121 -12.19 24.93 -12.67
CA THR A 121 -12.16 23.92 -11.57
C THR A 121 -12.87 22.63 -12.00
N PHE A 122 -14.00 22.76 -12.70
CA PHE A 122 -14.72 21.63 -13.28
C PHE A 122 -13.83 20.84 -14.26
N GLU A 123 -13.21 21.50 -15.22
CA GLU A 123 -12.30 20.88 -16.17
C GLU A 123 -11.13 20.15 -15.49
N GLN A 124 -10.59 20.70 -14.40
CA GLN A 124 -9.47 20.09 -13.68
C GLN A 124 -9.88 18.89 -12.81
N SER A 125 -11.10 18.84 -12.32
CA SER A 125 -11.54 17.86 -11.32
C SER A 125 -12.47 16.78 -11.85
N ALA A 126 -13.25 17.06 -12.89
CA ALA A 126 -14.36 16.20 -13.32
C ALA A 126 -13.96 14.78 -13.70
N GLY A 127 -12.77 14.58 -14.28
CA GLY A 127 -12.27 13.25 -14.65
C GLY A 127 -11.92 12.36 -13.45
N PHE A 128 -11.69 12.95 -12.28
CA PHE A 128 -11.35 12.23 -11.04
C PHE A 128 -12.55 12.01 -10.12
N LEU A 129 -13.67 12.71 -10.39
CA LEU A 129 -14.91 12.60 -9.62
C LEU A 129 -15.87 11.64 -10.31
N ARG A 130 -16.34 10.65 -9.58
CA ARG A 130 -17.19 9.58 -10.08
C ARG A 130 -18.55 9.60 -9.43
N ILE A 131 -19.59 9.24 -10.19
CA ILE A 131 -20.97 9.13 -9.72
C ILE A 131 -21.47 7.73 -10.09
N ARG A 132 -21.72 6.92 -9.07
CA ARG A 132 -22.29 5.59 -9.27
C ARG A 132 -23.81 5.67 -9.32
N GLY A 133 -24.41 5.02 -10.31
CA GLY A 133 -25.87 5.02 -10.46
C GLY A 133 -26.47 6.36 -10.84
N GLY A 134 -25.68 7.26 -11.46
CA GLY A 134 -26.15 8.53 -12.00
C GLY A 134 -26.86 8.41 -13.34
N ASP A 135 -27.30 9.57 -13.88
CA ASP A 135 -28.05 9.65 -15.14
C ASP A 135 -27.19 9.24 -16.36
N ASN A 136 -25.89 9.53 -16.32
CA ASN A 136 -24.96 9.19 -17.38
C ASN A 136 -23.99 8.08 -16.91
N PRO A 137 -24.01 6.90 -17.55
CA PRO A 137 -23.09 5.81 -17.20
C PRO A 137 -21.61 6.20 -17.29
N LEU A 138 -21.22 7.15 -18.15
CA LEU A 138 -19.84 7.64 -18.26
C LEU A 138 -19.36 8.33 -16.98
N ASP A 139 -20.27 8.89 -16.18
CA ASP A 139 -19.92 9.60 -14.94
C ASP A 139 -19.36 8.65 -13.86
N MET A 140 -19.53 7.33 -13.99
CA MET A 140 -18.89 6.35 -13.13
C MET A 140 -17.46 5.96 -13.55
N THR A 141 -17.01 6.42 -14.71
CA THR A 141 -15.73 6.09 -15.34
C THR A 141 -14.68 7.19 -15.14
N GLY A 142 -13.41 6.90 -15.50
CA GLY A 142 -12.34 7.90 -15.62
C GLY A 142 -12.42 8.75 -16.90
N VAL A 143 -13.37 8.49 -17.80
CA VAL A 143 -13.53 9.27 -19.04
C VAL A 143 -13.90 10.71 -18.70
N HIS A 144 -13.08 11.65 -19.18
CA HIS A 144 -13.31 13.06 -18.92
C HIS A 144 -14.52 13.58 -19.72
N PRO A 145 -15.41 14.43 -19.15
CA PRO A 145 -16.58 14.95 -19.85
C PRO A 145 -16.30 15.62 -21.19
N GLU A 146 -15.13 16.23 -21.33
CA GLU A 146 -14.65 16.85 -22.55
C GLU A 146 -14.54 15.86 -23.74
N THR A 147 -14.29 14.58 -23.42
CA THR A 147 -14.11 13.51 -24.40
C THR A 147 -15.38 12.71 -24.68
N TYR A 148 -16.53 13.06 -24.07
CA TYR A 148 -17.80 12.40 -24.33
C TYR A 148 -18.22 12.40 -25.81
N PRO A 149 -17.94 13.45 -26.61
CA PRO A 149 -18.21 13.42 -28.07
C PRO A 149 -17.47 12.28 -28.80
N VAL A 150 -16.30 11.86 -28.32
CA VAL A 150 -15.58 10.69 -28.90
C VAL A 150 -16.35 9.40 -28.61
N VAL A 151 -16.90 9.28 -27.39
CA VAL A 151 -17.72 8.11 -27.01
C VAL A 151 -19.03 8.09 -27.84
N GLU A 152 -19.64 9.24 -28.09
CA GLU A 152 -20.83 9.36 -28.96
C GLU A 152 -20.53 8.86 -30.36
N GLN A 153 -19.39 9.22 -30.95
CA GLN A 153 -18.94 8.69 -32.25
C GLN A 153 -18.73 7.16 -32.23
N ILE A 154 -18.19 6.62 -31.11
CA ILE A 154 -18.06 5.17 -30.93
C ILE A 154 -19.44 4.51 -30.88
N MET A 155 -20.41 5.10 -30.18
CA MET A 155 -21.80 4.62 -30.09
C MET A 155 -22.47 4.62 -31.46
N GLU A 156 -22.36 5.71 -32.23
CA GLU A 156 -22.89 5.82 -33.57
C GLU A 156 -22.32 4.74 -34.51
N LYS A 157 -21.01 4.54 -34.48
CA LYS A 157 -20.34 3.57 -35.32
C LYS A 157 -20.66 2.12 -34.95
N THR A 158 -20.87 1.82 -33.69
CA THR A 158 -21.19 0.48 -33.19
C THR A 158 -22.68 0.20 -33.18
N GLY A 159 -23.53 1.24 -33.27
CA GLY A 159 -25.00 1.14 -33.16
C GLY A 159 -25.45 0.71 -31.76
N LYS A 160 -24.62 0.89 -30.72
CA LYS A 160 -24.94 0.45 -29.37
C LYS A 160 -24.86 1.59 -28.35
N PRO A 161 -25.75 1.61 -27.37
CA PRO A 161 -25.67 2.57 -26.26
C PRO A 161 -24.43 2.30 -25.39
N VAL A 162 -23.92 3.34 -24.73
CA VAL A 162 -22.71 3.25 -23.91
C VAL A 162 -22.78 2.18 -22.82
N ALA A 163 -23.94 2.00 -22.22
CA ALA A 163 -24.16 0.99 -21.17
C ALA A 163 -23.92 -0.46 -21.67
N GLU A 164 -24.15 -0.73 -22.96
CA GLU A 164 -23.89 -2.02 -23.57
C GLU A 164 -22.44 -2.17 -24.05
N LEU A 165 -21.74 -1.06 -24.30
CA LEU A 165 -20.32 -1.04 -24.69
C LEU A 165 -19.40 -1.23 -23.47
N MET A 166 -19.80 -0.72 -22.32
CA MET A 166 -19.04 -0.80 -21.08
C MET A 166 -18.85 -2.26 -20.64
N GLY A 167 -17.60 -2.65 -20.38
CA GLY A 167 -17.24 -4.02 -20.02
C GLY A 167 -17.13 -5.01 -21.18
N ARG A 168 -17.41 -4.62 -22.41
CA ARG A 168 -17.37 -5.49 -23.60
C ARG A 168 -16.02 -5.43 -24.31
N ALA A 169 -15.03 -6.05 -23.67
CA ALA A 169 -13.66 -6.14 -24.21
C ALA A 169 -13.61 -6.77 -25.61
N ASP A 170 -14.48 -7.72 -25.89
CA ASP A 170 -14.60 -8.41 -27.20
C ASP A 170 -14.88 -7.45 -28.35
N MET A 171 -15.74 -6.47 -28.12
CA MET A 171 -16.12 -5.46 -29.11
C MET A 171 -15.11 -4.30 -29.16
N LEU A 172 -14.76 -3.76 -28.00
CA LEU A 172 -13.92 -2.58 -27.92
C LEU A 172 -12.51 -2.82 -28.49
N LYS A 173 -11.95 -4.02 -28.36
CA LYS A 173 -10.65 -4.40 -28.93
C LYS A 173 -10.66 -4.50 -30.47
N THR A 174 -11.82 -4.62 -31.09
CA THR A 174 -11.92 -4.63 -32.57
C THR A 174 -11.90 -3.23 -33.16
N LEU A 175 -12.14 -2.21 -32.35
CA LEU A 175 -12.18 -0.82 -32.79
C LEU A 175 -10.73 -0.30 -32.91
N LYS A 176 -10.46 0.32 -34.07
CA LYS A 176 -9.18 0.98 -34.33
C LYS A 176 -9.23 2.41 -33.79
N PRO A 177 -8.38 2.78 -32.83
CA PRO A 177 -8.40 4.12 -32.21
C PRO A 177 -8.23 5.26 -33.23
N GLU A 178 -7.50 5.00 -34.31
CA GLU A 178 -7.24 5.98 -35.38
C GLU A 178 -8.52 6.48 -36.06
N LEU A 179 -9.59 5.69 -36.03
CA LEU A 179 -10.88 6.04 -36.66
C LEU A 179 -11.68 7.10 -35.89
N PHE A 180 -11.35 7.33 -34.63
CA PHE A 180 -12.01 8.25 -33.72
C PHE A 180 -11.09 9.41 -33.29
N ALA A 181 -9.82 9.34 -33.68
CA ALA A 181 -8.86 10.42 -33.41
C ALA A 181 -9.16 11.64 -34.31
N ASN A 182 -9.00 12.82 -33.74
CA ASN A 182 -9.16 14.09 -34.44
C ASN A 182 -8.10 15.10 -33.95
N GLU A 183 -8.14 16.33 -34.47
CA GLU A 183 -7.19 17.39 -34.08
C GLU A 183 -7.20 17.70 -32.57
N LYS A 184 -8.33 17.57 -31.92
CA LYS A 184 -8.50 17.83 -30.48
C LYS A 184 -8.11 16.62 -29.62
N PHE A 185 -8.43 15.41 -30.07
CA PHE A 185 -8.22 14.17 -29.32
C PHE A 185 -7.39 13.19 -30.16
N GLY A 186 -6.12 13.02 -29.78
CA GLY A 186 -5.20 12.13 -30.46
C GLY A 186 -5.48 10.63 -30.21
N VAL A 187 -4.79 9.79 -30.94
CA VAL A 187 -4.90 8.31 -30.86
C VAL A 187 -4.67 7.79 -29.43
N ILE A 188 -3.77 8.42 -28.65
CA ILE A 188 -3.46 8.01 -27.27
C ILE A 188 -4.70 8.22 -26.41
N THR A 189 -5.33 9.38 -26.47
CA THR A 189 -6.57 9.71 -25.72
C THR A 189 -7.69 8.72 -26.07
N VAL A 190 -7.85 8.39 -27.35
CA VAL A 190 -8.87 7.41 -27.76
C VAL A 190 -8.56 6.01 -27.21
N LYS A 191 -7.30 5.58 -27.18
CA LYS A 191 -6.90 4.31 -26.54
C LYS A 191 -7.24 4.29 -25.06
N ASP A 192 -6.99 5.39 -24.34
CA ASP A 192 -7.30 5.49 -22.93
C ASP A 192 -8.82 5.42 -22.69
N ILE A 193 -9.62 6.09 -23.53
CA ILE A 193 -11.09 6.01 -23.50
C ILE A 193 -11.56 4.56 -23.73
N LEU A 194 -11.05 3.88 -24.73
CA LEU A 194 -11.41 2.49 -25.02
C LEU A 194 -11.01 1.56 -23.88
N GLY A 195 -9.85 1.77 -23.27
CA GLY A 195 -9.38 1.04 -22.10
C GLY A 195 -10.27 1.26 -20.87
N GLU A 196 -10.72 2.49 -20.66
CA GLU A 196 -11.62 2.83 -19.56
C GLU A 196 -13.04 2.27 -19.78
N LEU A 197 -13.52 2.23 -21.03
CA LEU A 197 -14.79 1.59 -21.38
C LEU A 197 -14.72 0.06 -21.25
N GLU A 198 -13.55 -0.55 -21.53
CA GLU A 198 -13.34 -1.99 -21.35
C GLU A 198 -13.43 -2.39 -19.87
N LYS A 199 -12.91 -1.56 -18.99
CA LYS A 199 -12.90 -1.79 -17.52
C LYS A 199 -13.35 -0.55 -16.78
N PRO A 200 -14.64 -0.22 -16.85
CA PRO A 200 -15.15 1.04 -16.34
C PRO A 200 -14.96 1.16 -14.84
N GLY A 201 -14.42 2.30 -14.43
CA GLY A 201 -14.19 2.60 -13.02
C GLY A 201 -13.28 1.59 -12.30
N ARG A 202 -12.34 0.96 -13.02
CA ARG A 202 -11.40 0.02 -12.43
C ARG A 202 -10.62 0.70 -11.30
N ASP A 203 -10.64 0.07 -10.13
CA ASP A 203 -9.75 0.41 -9.05
C ASP A 203 -8.33 -0.07 -9.42
N PRO A 204 -7.33 0.82 -9.54
CA PRO A 204 -5.96 0.42 -9.85
C PRO A 204 -5.27 -0.29 -8.67
N ARG A 205 -5.86 -0.24 -7.47
CA ARG A 205 -5.30 -0.90 -6.29
C ARG A 205 -5.35 -2.43 -6.48
N PRO A 206 -4.33 -3.16 -6.00
CA PRO A 206 -4.39 -4.61 -5.99
C PRO A 206 -5.53 -5.09 -5.08
N ASP A 207 -6.14 -6.21 -5.42
CA ASP A 207 -7.15 -6.84 -4.56
C ASP A 207 -6.58 -7.05 -3.17
N PHE A 208 -7.34 -6.65 -2.16
CA PHE A 208 -6.97 -6.86 -0.77
C PHE A 208 -7.03 -8.37 -0.46
N LYS A 209 -5.86 -8.97 -0.32
CA LYS A 209 -5.73 -10.38 0.06
C LYS A 209 -5.60 -10.46 1.57
N VAL A 210 -6.45 -11.27 2.18
CA VAL A 210 -6.39 -11.60 3.61
C VAL A 210 -5.99 -13.06 3.73
N ALA A 211 -5.02 -13.37 4.60
CA ALA A 211 -4.73 -14.75 4.94
C ALA A 211 -5.97 -15.37 5.61
N ARG A 212 -6.39 -16.54 5.14
CA ARG A 212 -7.46 -17.30 5.80
C ARG A 212 -6.81 -18.14 6.88
N PHE A 213 -6.92 -17.69 8.11
CA PHE A 213 -6.53 -18.51 9.26
C PHE A 213 -7.53 -19.64 9.43
N ASN A 214 -7.04 -20.82 9.76
CA ASN A 214 -7.91 -21.97 9.99
C ASN A 214 -8.67 -21.81 11.30
N ASP A 215 -9.98 -21.97 11.25
CA ASP A 215 -10.82 -22.01 12.44
C ASP A 215 -10.35 -23.12 13.39
N GLY A 216 -10.15 -22.78 14.66
CA GLY A 216 -9.68 -23.72 15.68
C GLY A 216 -8.15 -23.82 15.85
N VAL A 217 -7.38 -22.93 15.22
CA VAL A 217 -5.93 -22.79 15.44
C VAL A 217 -5.68 -21.39 16.00
N GLU A 218 -5.73 -21.27 17.32
CA GLU A 218 -5.57 -19.99 18.03
C GLU A 218 -4.28 -19.91 18.86
N ASP A 219 -3.72 -21.07 19.25
CA ASP A 219 -2.50 -21.14 20.05
C ASP A 219 -1.46 -22.05 19.36
N ILE A 220 -0.17 -21.84 19.68
CA ILE A 220 0.94 -22.68 19.21
C ILE A 220 0.71 -24.18 19.48
N LYS A 221 -0.05 -24.53 20.53
CA LYS A 221 -0.39 -25.90 20.90
C LYS A 221 -1.33 -26.59 19.92
N ASP A 222 -2.08 -25.82 19.15
CA ASP A 222 -3.04 -26.34 18.17
C ASP A 222 -2.34 -26.73 16.87
N LEU A 223 -1.09 -26.25 16.69
CA LEU A 223 -0.29 -26.56 15.52
C LEU A 223 0.22 -27.99 15.57
N LYS A 224 0.02 -28.73 14.48
CA LYS A 224 0.56 -30.09 14.29
C LYS A 224 1.51 -30.10 13.11
N GLU A 225 2.58 -30.88 13.25
CA GLU A 225 3.53 -31.12 12.16
C GLU A 225 2.79 -31.68 10.92
N GLY A 226 3.13 -31.14 9.76
CA GLY A 226 2.49 -31.50 8.50
C GLY A 226 1.27 -30.68 8.13
N MET A 227 0.69 -29.86 9.01
CA MET A 227 -0.40 -28.94 8.68
C MET A 227 0.03 -27.95 7.61
N ILE A 228 -0.88 -27.69 6.65
CA ILE A 228 -0.70 -26.65 5.63
C ILE A 228 -1.64 -25.51 5.97
N LEU A 229 -1.06 -24.33 6.19
CA LEU A 229 -1.76 -23.12 6.61
C LEU A 229 -1.44 -21.96 5.68
N GLU A 230 -2.34 -21.00 5.61
CA GLU A 230 -2.05 -19.69 5.03
C GLU A 230 -1.58 -18.75 6.15
N GLY A 231 -0.55 -17.96 5.86
CA GLY A 231 -0.05 -16.97 6.78
C GLY A 231 0.42 -15.72 6.05
N THR A 232 0.60 -14.65 6.81
CA THR A 232 1.09 -13.38 6.29
C THR A 232 2.55 -13.20 6.68
N VAL A 233 3.41 -12.84 5.73
CA VAL A 233 4.81 -12.53 6.01
C VAL A 233 4.87 -11.25 6.84
N SER A 234 5.26 -11.38 8.12
CA SER A 234 5.39 -10.25 9.07
C SER A 234 6.72 -9.54 8.92
N ASN A 235 7.81 -10.29 8.69
CA ASN A 235 9.15 -9.74 8.52
C ASN A 235 10.01 -10.63 7.63
N VAL A 236 11.00 -10.03 6.93
CA VAL A 236 11.93 -10.74 6.06
C VAL A 236 13.36 -10.38 6.43
N ALA A 237 14.15 -11.39 6.83
CA ALA A 237 15.59 -11.30 7.07
C ALA A 237 16.35 -12.05 5.94
N GLN A 238 17.65 -11.82 5.83
CA GLN A 238 18.48 -12.50 4.83
C GLN A 238 18.37 -14.04 4.94
N PHE A 239 18.33 -14.58 6.15
CA PHE A 239 18.30 -16.01 6.43
C PHE A 239 16.93 -16.67 6.36
N GLY A 240 15.84 -15.89 6.21
CA GLY A 240 14.49 -16.42 6.13
C GLY A 240 13.39 -15.40 6.32
N ALA A 241 12.14 -15.86 6.26
CA ALA A 241 10.96 -15.05 6.45
C ALA A 241 10.19 -15.48 7.70
N PHE A 242 9.70 -14.49 8.44
CA PHE A 242 8.77 -14.70 9.55
C PHE A 242 7.33 -14.62 9.03
N VAL A 243 6.51 -15.57 9.41
CA VAL A 243 5.13 -15.71 8.94
C VAL A 243 4.19 -15.79 10.13
N ASP A 244 3.26 -14.85 10.17
CA ASP A 244 2.15 -14.85 11.11
C ASP A 244 1.08 -15.86 10.66
N LEU A 245 0.76 -16.80 11.53
CA LEU A 245 -0.27 -17.83 11.33
C LEU A 245 -1.54 -17.60 12.15
N GLY A 246 -1.62 -16.46 12.87
CA GLY A 246 -2.72 -16.14 13.77
C GLY A 246 -2.61 -16.78 15.16
N VAL A 247 -1.48 -17.38 15.53
CA VAL A 247 -1.28 -18.09 16.81
C VAL A 247 -0.44 -17.30 17.82
N HIS A 248 -0.47 -16.00 17.78
CA HIS A 248 0.28 -15.08 18.66
C HIS A 248 1.81 -15.25 18.64
N GLN A 249 2.34 -16.05 17.72
CA GLN A 249 3.76 -16.31 17.56
C GLN A 249 4.07 -16.53 16.08
N ASP A 250 5.05 -15.79 15.56
CA ASP A 250 5.50 -15.94 14.16
C ASP A 250 6.28 -17.25 13.97
N GLY A 251 5.99 -17.92 12.87
CA GLY A 251 6.79 -19.05 12.42
C GLY A 251 7.94 -18.61 11.50
N LEU A 252 9.04 -19.35 11.49
CA LEU A 252 10.20 -19.07 10.65
C LEU A 252 10.24 -20.03 9.45
N VAL A 253 10.25 -19.46 8.24
CA VAL A 253 10.63 -20.14 7.00
C VAL A 253 12.08 -19.83 6.72
N HIS A 254 12.98 -20.80 6.90
CA HIS A 254 14.40 -20.62 6.58
C HIS A 254 14.60 -20.43 5.07
N VAL A 255 15.63 -19.67 4.66
CA VAL A 255 15.90 -19.37 3.24
C VAL A 255 15.93 -20.61 2.34
N SER A 256 16.45 -21.75 2.84
CA SER A 256 16.45 -23.03 2.11
C SER A 256 15.07 -23.66 1.94
N GLN A 257 14.05 -23.20 2.64
CA GLN A 257 12.67 -23.70 2.63
C GLN A 257 11.69 -22.76 1.89
N LEU A 258 12.19 -21.65 1.34
CA LEU A 258 11.35 -20.68 0.60
C LEU A 258 10.99 -21.15 -0.82
N ALA A 259 11.95 -21.73 -1.53
CA ALA A 259 11.74 -22.18 -2.90
C ALA A 259 12.56 -23.43 -3.21
N HIS A 260 12.17 -24.17 -4.27
CA HIS A 260 12.91 -25.35 -4.73
C HIS A 260 14.27 -24.99 -5.37
N LYS A 261 14.42 -23.77 -5.87
CA LYS A 261 15.70 -23.23 -6.37
C LYS A 261 16.55 -22.68 -5.21
N PHE A 262 17.85 -22.60 -5.45
CA PHE A 262 18.76 -21.96 -4.51
C PHE A 262 18.45 -20.45 -4.39
N VAL A 263 18.31 -19.95 -3.18
CA VAL A 263 18.00 -18.56 -2.85
C VAL A 263 19.06 -18.06 -1.87
N ASN A 264 19.70 -16.93 -2.18
CA ASN A 264 20.70 -16.31 -1.31
C ASN A 264 20.08 -15.42 -0.24
N ASP A 265 19.03 -14.70 -0.61
CA ASP A 265 18.34 -13.76 0.28
C ASP A 265 16.82 -14.00 0.18
N ALA A 266 16.16 -14.13 1.32
CA ALA A 266 14.72 -14.36 1.38
C ALA A 266 13.91 -13.23 0.72
N ARG A 267 14.45 -12.02 0.65
CA ARG A 267 13.85 -10.84 0.03
C ARG A 267 13.66 -10.96 -1.50
N GLU A 268 14.38 -11.88 -2.13
CA GLU A 268 14.23 -12.19 -3.57
C GLU A 268 12.95 -12.97 -3.86
N VAL A 269 12.38 -13.63 -2.86
CA VAL A 269 11.24 -14.55 -3.02
C VAL A 269 9.97 -14.01 -2.40
N VAL A 270 10.06 -13.38 -1.22
CA VAL A 270 8.92 -12.87 -0.46
C VAL A 270 9.16 -11.48 0.07
N LYS A 271 8.06 -10.73 0.26
CA LYS A 271 8.03 -9.40 0.85
C LYS A 271 7.12 -9.38 2.06
N THR A 272 7.35 -8.44 2.98
CA THR A 272 6.44 -8.20 4.10
C THR A 272 5.05 -7.87 3.59
N GLY A 273 4.04 -8.52 4.17
CA GLY A 273 2.65 -8.41 3.74
C GLY A 273 2.20 -9.45 2.71
N ASP A 274 3.11 -10.24 2.14
CA ASP A 274 2.74 -11.32 1.23
C ASP A 274 1.97 -12.42 1.98
N ILE A 275 0.92 -12.96 1.35
CA ILE A 275 0.23 -14.14 1.84
C ILE A 275 0.86 -15.37 1.21
N VAL A 276 1.32 -16.27 2.07
CA VAL A 276 2.04 -17.48 1.67
C VAL A 276 1.37 -18.72 2.26
N ARG A 277 1.40 -19.81 1.50
CA ARG A 277 1.01 -21.13 2.02
C ARG A 277 2.26 -21.81 2.55
N VAL A 278 2.18 -22.23 3.81
CA VAL A 278 3.30 -22.85 4.51
C VAL A 278 2.87 -24.17 5.14
N LYS A 279 3.81 -25.07 5.22
CA LYS A 279 3.67 -26.36 5.92
C LYS A 279 4.42 -26.29 7.23
N VAL A 280 3.77 -26.71 8.30
CA VAL A 280 4.40 -26.82 9.63
C VAL A 280 5.37 -27.98 9.64
N MET A 281 6.64 -27.71 9.90
CA MET A 281 7.71 -28.69 9.88
C MET A 281 8.12 -29.15 11.30
N GLU A 282 8.08 -28.24 12.25
CA GLU A 282 8.46 -28.46 13.64
C GLU A 282 7.74 -27.47 14.55
N VAL A 283 7.26 -27.92 15.70
CA VAL A 283 6.65 -27.06 16.72
C VAL A 283 7.32 -27.33 18.06
N ASP A 284 8.01 -26.32 18.59
CA ASP A 284 8.62 -26.36 19.93
C ASP A 284 7.84 -25.40 20.83
N VAL A 285 6.90 -25.97 21.58
CA VAL A 285 6.00 -25.20 22.47
C VAL A 285 6.76 -24.57 23.62
N GLU A 286 7.80 -25.26 24.17
CA GLU A 286 8.58 -24.76 25.31
C GLU A 286 9.41 -23.53 24.94
N ARG A 287 10.04 -23.57 23.74
CA ARG A 287 10.86 -22.47 23.22
C ARG A 287 10.08 -21.47 22.38
N LYS A 288 8.76 -21.67 22.21
CA LYS A 288 7.89 -20.87 21.35
C LYS A 288 8.45 -20.70 19.94
N ARG A 289 8.86 -21.80 19.32
CA ARG A 289 9.43 -21.80 17.97
C ARG A 289 8.58 -22.66 17.04
N ILE A 290 8.30 -22.11 15.86
CA ILE A 290 7.56 -22.79 14.79
C ILE A 290 8.44 -22.79 13.56
N GLY A 291 8.85 -23.98 13.10
CA GLY A 291 9.57 -24.18 11.86
C GLY A 291 8.61 -24.41 10.70
N LEU A 292 8.73 -23.62 9.65
CA LEU A 292 7.83 -23.64 8.50
C LEU A 292 8.59 -23.92 7.19
N SER A 293 7.88 -24.41 6.20
CA SER A 293 8.36 -24.58 4.82
C SER A 293 7.31 -24.12 3.82
N MET A 294 7.73 -23.34 2.81
CA MET A 294 6.91 -23.05 1.63
C MET A 294 6.94 -24.19 0.60
N LYS A 295 7.83 -25.18 0.79
CA LYS A 295 7.86 -26.41 0.01
C LYS A 295 6.81 -27.37 0.58
N LEU A 296 5.64 -27.41 0.00
CA LEU A 296 4.50 -28.18 0.54
C LEU A 296 4.72 -29.70 0.47
N ASP A 297 5.60 -30.15 -0.40
CA ASP A 297 6.05 -31.54 -0.56
C ASP A 297 7.12 -31.97 0.45
N ALA A 298 7.73 -31.03 1.19
CA ALA A 298 8.74 -31.36 2.18
C ALA A 298 8.15 -32.26 3.29
N ALA A 299 8.88 -33.32 3.65
CA ALA A 299 8.49 -34.18 4.77
C ALA A 299 8.71 -33.46 6.11
N PRO A 300 7.78 -33.54 7.07
CA PRO A 300 8.00 -33.01 8.42
C PRO A 300 9.20 -33.70 9.04
N ARG A 301 10.00 -32.97 9.81
CA ARG A 301 11.10 -33.57 10.57
C ARG A 301 10.49 -34.31 11.75
N GLN A 302 10.64 -35.64 11.78
CA GLN A 302 10.24 -36.42 12.95
C GLN A 302 11.11 -35.99 14.15
N SER A 303 10.47 -35.63 15.25
CA SER A 303 11.06 -35.17 16.51
C SER A 303 11.85 -36.27 17.27
N GLY A 304 12.49 -37.22 16.58
CA GLY A 304 13.14 -38.37 17.16
C GLY A 304 14.64 -38.50 16.87
N ASP A 305 15.23 -37.72 15.98
CA ASP A 305 16.63 -37.92 15.58
C ASP A 305 17.51 -36.70 15.89
N ARG A 306 17.60 -36.37 17.17
CA ARG A 306 18.69 -35.55 17.68
C ARG A 306 19.78 -36.45 18.24
N GLY A 307 20.53 -37.13 17.36
CA GLY A 307 21.85 -37.57 17.69
C GLY A 307 22.74 -36.38 18.11
N PRO A 308 23.66 -36.50 19.08
CA PRO A 308 24.50 -35.41 19.48
C PRO A 308 25.24 -34.88 18.24
N ARG A 309 25.03 -33.63 17.88
CA ARG A 309 25.82 -32.94 16.85
C ARG A 309 27.25 -32.83 17.39
N ASP A 310 28.10 -33.82 17.01
CA ASP A 310 29.51 -33.71 17.07
C ASP A 310 29.93 -32.45 16.28
N ASN A 311 30.26 -31.40 16.98
CA ASN A 311 30.88 -30.21 16.42
C ASN A 311 32.36 -30.54 16.07
N ARG A 312 32.58 -31.56 15.25
CA ARG A 312 33.86 -31.78 14.60
C ARG A 312 33.92 -30.94 13.33
N PHE A 313 34.40 -29.73 13.51
CA PHE A 313 35.01 -28.98 12.45
C PHE A 313 36.36 -29.65 12.15
N GLU A 314 36.38 -30.65 11.29
CA GLU A 314 37.60 -31.12 10.64
C GLU A 314 37.96 -30.14 9.54
N GLY A 315 38.51 -29.01 9.91
CA GLY A 315 39.22 -28.07 9.06
C GLY A 315 40.69 -28.40 9.08
N ALA A 316 41.21 -28.81 7.92
CA ALA A 316 42.59 -29.15 7.63
C ALA A 316 43.61 -28.26 8.36
N GLY A 317 44.52 -28.91 9.06
CA GLY A 317 45.66 -28.28 9.68
C GLY A 317 46.55 -27.61 8.65
N ARG A 318 46.65 -26.31 8.71
CA ARG A 318 47.82 -25.52 8.35
C ARG A 318 48.14 -24.66 9.55
N GLY A 319 49.33 -24.96 10.14
CA GLY A 319 49.83 -24.30 11.32
C GLY A 319 49.94 -22.81 11.13
N TYR A 320 49.16 -22.08 11.92
CA TYR A 320 49.38 -20.67 12.16
C TYR A 320 50.15 -20.54 13.48
N GLN A 321 51.40 -20.12 13.38
CA GLN A 321 52.20 -19.66 14.52
C GLN A 321 51.48 -18.47 15.16
N GLN A 322 51.23 -18.53 16.48
CA GLN A 322 50.74 -17.42 17.27
C GLN A 322 51.68 -16.22 17.15
N PRO A 323 51.21 -15.04 16.79
CA PRO A 323 52.00 -13.82 16.96
C PRO A 323 52.04 -13.47 18.45
N GLN A 324 53.27 -13.33 18.97
CA GLN A 324 53.53 -12.82 20.31
C GLN A 324 52.81 -11.51 20.57
N ARG A 325 52.12 -11.42 21.70
CA ARG A 325 51.51 -10.18 22.21
C ARG A 325 52.59 -9.11 22.33
N ARG A 326 52.60 -8.13 21.45
CA ARG A 326 53.25 -6.84 21.65
C ARG A 326 52.46 -6.04 22.65
N ALA A 327 53.16 -5.41 23.60
CA ALA A 327 52.59 -4.47 24.56
C ALA A 327 51.91 -3.30 23.84
N PRO A 328 50.81 -2.71 24.40
CA PRO A 328 50.10 -1.63 23.75
C PRO A 328 51.00 -0.39 23.68
N GLU A 329 51.18 0.12 22.46
CA GLU A 329 51.75 1.46 22.25
C GLU A 329 50.77 2.51 22.83
N PRO A 330 51.28 3.62 23.43
CA PRO A 330 50.43 4.67 23.96
C PRO A 330 49.62 5.35 22.82
N ALA A 331 48.31 5.47 23.04
CA ALA A 331 47.38 6.08 22.11
C ALA A 331 47.85 7.47 21.66
N GLN A 332 48.05 7.65 20.37
CA GLN A 332 48.27 8.97 19.78
C GLN A 332 47.01 9.83 20.05
N GLN A 333 47.21 10.94 20.77
CA GLN A 333 46.17 11.92 21.01
C GLN A 333 45.65 12.47 19.66
N SER A 334 44.35 12.40 19.44
CA SER A 334 43.72 12.94 18.23
C SER A 334 44.02 14.42 18.11
N ALA A 335 44.13 14.93 16.88
CA ALA A 335 44.39 16.35 16.60
C ALA A 335 43.38 17.30 17.30
N MET A 336 42.17 16.85 17.60
CA MET A 336 41.17 17.54 18.38
C MET A 336 41.54 17.69 19.86
N ALA A 337 42.10 16.66 20.49
CA ALA A 337 42.50 16.74 21.90
C ALA A 337 43.65 17.73 22.10
N SER A 338 44.60 17.82 21.14
CA SER A 338 45.70 18.79 21.18
C SER A 338 45.21 20.26 20.91
N ALA A 339 44.18 20.45 20.11
CA ALA A 339 43.57 21.74 19.90
C ALA A 339 42.82 22.27 21.14
N PHE A 340 42.09 21.39 21.85
CA PHE A 340 41.42 21.73 23.10
C PHE A 340 42.36 22.08 24.23
N ALA A 341 43.51 21.39 24.35
CA ALA A 341 44.57 21.69 25.33
C ALA A 341 45.20 23.07 25.09
N LYS A 342 45.42 23.47 23.83
CA LYS A 342 45.91 24.83 23.46
C LYS A 342 44.89 25.93 23.78
N LEU A 343 43.60 25.67 23.63
CA LEU A 343 42.56 26.65 23.95
C LEU A 343 42.39 26.88 25.46
N GLN A 344 42.61 25.87 26.30
CA GLN A 344 42.59 26.03 27.74
C GLN A 344 43.82 26.78 28.28
N GLN A 345 44.98 26.63 27.69
CA GLN A 345 46.19 27.42 28.05
C GLN A 345 46.11 28.90 27.62
N ALA A 346 45.33 29.22 26.61
CA ALA A 346 45.11 30.61 26.15
C ALA A 346 44.13 31.41 27.00
N LYS A 347 43.28 30.75 27.84
CA LYS A 347 42.31 31.40 28.74
C LYS A 347 42.83 31.65 30.16
N GLY A 348 44.05 31.29 30.45
CA GLY A 348 44.68 31.47 31.78
C GLY A 348 45.77 32.51 31.83
N ARG A 349 45.69 33.56 30.97
CA ARG A 349 46.53 34.78 31.10
C ARG A 349 45.66 36.00 31.02
#